data_af3047f8066f416a506f622116de7e11
#
_entry.id   af3047f8066f416a506f622116de7e11
#
_cell.length_a   1.000
_cell.length_b   1.000
_cell.length_c   1.000
_cell.angle_alpha   90.00
_cell.angle_beta   90.00
_cell.angle_gamma   90.00
#
_symmetry.space_group_name_H-M   'P 1'
#
loop_
_entity.id
_entity.type
_entity.pdbx_description
1 polymer ?
#
loop_
_entity_poly.entity_id
_entity_poly.type
_entity_poly.pdbx_seq_one_letter_code
_entity_poly.pdbx_strand_id
1 'polypeptide(L)'
;MAKFLQSRAGKASASDIQDTNELTLSGLRSLIAGNFHLLQLQPRPDTPLQGIHPCFLLLHEKSLFVLLQCHQNGIIHGESDADSWTCFNYLGDGKPFANPLVQNRENIALLASLLKLPEDSFHSCILFDNECELRRIPANSASRSIIWADQVEAHFADLLPRLPARYSHTQLEALHDIFVLVSNET
;
A
#
# COMPACT_ATOMS: atom_id res chain seq x y z
N MET A 1 36.87 8.80 -23.84
CA MET A 1 36.85 7.53 -23.08
C MET A 1 35.50 7.41 -22.39
N ALA A 2 34.59 6.65 -22.98
CA ALA A 2 33.24 6.42 -22.42
C ALA A 2 33.30 5.14 -21.55
N LYS A 3 32.95 5.28 -20.26
CA LYS A 3 32.80 4.11 -19.37
C LYS A 3 31.38 3.54 -19.56
N PHE A 4 31.33 2.34 -20.12
CA PHE A 4 30.15 1.48 -20.14
C PHE A 4 29.79 1.06 -18.72
N LEU A 5 28.60 1.42 -18.23
CA LEU A 5 27.97 0.83 -17.06
C LEU A 5 27.29 -0.47 -17.50
N GLN A 6 27.81 -1.60 -17.07
CA GLN A 6 27.18 -2.90 -17.22
C GLN A 6 25.94 -2.98 -16.32
N SER A 7 24.77 -3.08 -16.94
CA SER A 7 23.52 -3.45 -16.28
C SER A 7 23.61 -4.92 -15.83
N ARG A 8 23.53 -5.17 -14.53
CA ARG A 8 23.31 -6.51 -13.98
C ARG A 8 21.80 -6.79 -13.99
N ALA A 9 21.36 -7.53 -15.00
CA ALA A 9 20.06 -8.18 -14.97
C ALA A 9 20.14 -9.40 -14.02
N GLY A 10 19.78 -9.21 -12.75
CA GLY A 10 19.54 -10.30 -11.82
C GLY A 10 18.07 -10.70 -11.89
N LYS A 11 17.77 -11.99 -12.13
CA LYS A 11 16.42 -12.54 -11.93
C LYS A 11 16.10 -12.43 -10.45
N ALA A 12 15.14 -11.57 -10.10
CA ALA A 12 14.59 -11.53 -8.73
C ALA A 12 13.95 -12.89 -8.41
N SER A 13 14.36 -13.50 -7.32
CA SER A 13 13.75 -14.73 -6.80
C SER A 13 12.58 -14.38 -5.87
N ALA A 14 11.73 -15.36 -5.56
CA ALA A 14 10.62 -15.15 -4.59
C ALA A 14 11.11 -14.69 -3.20
N SER A 15 12.38 -14.98 -2.84
CA SER A 15 13.04 -14.49 -1.63
C SER A 15 13.34 -12.98 -1.69
N ASP A 16 13.68 -12.46 -2.90
CA ASP A 16 14.00 -11.02 -3.07
C ASP A 16 12.74 -10.14 -2.92
N ILE A 17 11.55 -10.69 -3.25
CA ILE A 17 10.26 -10.02 -3.06
C ILE A 17 9.91 -9.90 -1.58
N GLN A 18 10.21 -10.93 -0.76
CA GLN A 18 10.04 -10.87 0.69
C GLN A 18 10.98 -9.85 1.33
N ASP A 19 12.23 -9.80 0.89
CA ASP A 19 13.22 -8.85 1.41
C ASP A 19 12.85 -7.39 1.10
N THR A 20 12.27 -7.10 -0.09
CA THR A 20 11.79 -5.76 -0.44
C THR A 20 10.59 -5.34 0.43
N ASN A 21 9.68 -6.26 0.71
CA ASN A 21 8.55 -6.04 1.60
C ASN A 21 8.99 -5.79 3.05
N GLU A 22 9.93 -6.59 3.57
CA GLU A 22 10.46 -6.41 4.93
C GLU A 22 11.25 -5.10 5.07
N LEU A 23 12.03 -4.71 4.09
CA LEU A 23 12.77 -3.45 4.07
C LEU A 23 11.83 -2.23 4.10
N THR A 24 10.75 -2.24 3.32
CA THR A 24 9.76 -1.16 3.29
C THR A 24 9.01 -1.04 4.62
N LEU A 25 8.64 -2.17 5.23
CA LEU A 25 7.94 -2.20 6.52
C LEU A 25 8.87 -1.87 7.69
N SER A 26 10.12 -2.33 7.66
CA SER A 26 11.11 -1.98 8.69
C SER A 26 11.48 -0.48 8.62
N GLY A 27 11.55 0.09 7.42
CA GLY A 27 11.69 1.52 7.21
C GLY A 27 10.53 2.30 7.84
N LEU A 28 9.29 1.94 7.55
CA LEU A 28 8.10 2.54 8.17
C LEU A 28 8.17 2.47 9.70
N ARG A 29 8.50 1.31 10.27
CA ARG A 29 8.58 1.12 11.73
C ARG A 29 9.65 1.98 12.39
N SER A 30 10.76 2.26 11.72
CA SER A 30 11.86 3.07 12.28
C SER A 30 11.58 4.57 12.26
N LEU A 31 10.67 5.03 11.39
CA LEU A 31 10.45 6.44 11.12
C LEU A 31 9.17 7.01 11.69
N ILE A 32 8.19 6.16 11.96
CA ILE A 32 6.91 6.60 12.49
C ILE A 32 7.08 6.90 13.97
N ALA A 33 7.25 8.19 14.28
CA ALA A 33 7.17 8.68 15.64
C ALA A 33 5.70 8.70 16.09
N GLY A 34 5.39 8.12 17.25
CA GLY A 34 4.04 8.09 17.81
C GLY A 34 3.51 6.69 18.05
N ASN A 35 2.24 6.60 18.41
CA ASN A 35 1.57 5.32 18.62
C ASN A 35 1.02 4.80 17.30
N PHE A 36 1.42 3.62 16.88
CA PHE A 36 0.90 2.97 15.69
C PHE A 36 0.95 1.44 15.80
N HIS A 37 0.07 0.78 15.04
CA HIS A 37 0.12 -0.65 14.75
C HIS A 37 0.19 -0.87 13.25
N LEU A 38 0.99 -1.83 12.81
CA LEU A 38 1.11 -2.22 11.42
C LEU A 38 0.69 -3.68 11.28
N LEU A 39 -0.38 -3.90 10.52
CA LEU A 39 -1.02 -5.19 10.31
C LEU A 39 -0.90 -5.60 8.85
N GLN A 40 -0.55 -6.85 8.60
CA GLN A 40 -0.63 -7.45 7.27
C GLN A 40 -1.98 -8.16 7.15
N LEU A 41 -2.79 -7.73 6.19
CA LEU A 41 -4.12 -8.30 5.95
C LEU A 41 -4.10 -9.17 4.69
N GLN A 42 -4.69 -10.36 4.82
CA GLN A 42 -4.84 -11.33 3.75
C GLN A 42 -6.29 -11.82 3.70
N PRO A 43 -6.81 -12.19 2.51
CA PRO A 43 -8.13 -12.77 2.43
C PRO A 43 -8.17 -14.09 3.21
N ARG A 44 -9.21 -14.26 4.02
CA ARG A 44 -9.44 -15.47 4.80
C ARG A 44 -10.86 -15.96 4.56
N PRO A 45 -11.05 -17.19 4.07
CA PRO A 45 -12.38 -17.78 3.93
C PRO A 45 -13.15 -17.74 5.24
N ASP A 46 -14.46 -17.59 5.15
CA ASP A 46 -15.40 -17.61 6.29
C ASP A 46 -15.14 -16.56 7.39
N THR A 47 -14.37 -15.52 7.08
CA THR A 47 -14.12 -14.37 7.98
C THR A 47 -14.59 -13.06 7.34
N PRO A 48 -14.75 -12.00 8.15
CA PRO A 48 -15.03 -10.65 7.61
C PRO A 48 -13.97 -10.13 6.63
N LEU A 49 -12.78 -10.74 6.57
CA LEU A 49 -11.70 -10.38 5.64
C LEU A 49 -11.71 -11.20 4.34
N GLN A 50 -12.74 -12.02 4.06
CA GLN A 50 -12.80 -12.87 2.88
C GLN A 50 -12.64 -12.11 1.57
N GLY A 51 -13.18 -10.89 1.48
CA GLY A 51 -13.14 -10.06 0.27
C GLY A 51 -11.96 -9.09 0.20
N ILE A 52 -11.03 -9.11 1.16
CA ILE A 52 -9.93 -8.14 1.17
C ILE A 52 -8.88 -8.52 0.12
N HIS A 53 -8.38 -7.54 -0.61
CA HIS A 53 -7.14 -7.70 -1.38
C HIS A 53 -5.94 -7.62 -0.44
N PRO A 54 -4.88 -8.44 -0.63
CA PRO A 54 -3.70 -8.41 0.22
C PRO A 54 -3.16 -6.99 0.38
N CYS A 55 -3.04 -6.52 1.62
CA CYS A 55 -2.59 -5.16 1.91
C CYS A 55 -2.01 -5.04 3.31
N PHE A 56 -1.44 -3.88 3.62
CA PHE A 56 -1.07 -3.52 4.99
C PHE A 56 -2.01 -2.44 5.51
N LEU A 57 -2.38 -2.55 6.76
CA LEU A 57 -3.13 -1.54 7.48
C LEU A 57 -2.22 -0.94 8.54
N LEU A 58 -1.94 0.35 8.40
CA LEU A 58 -1.23 1.15 9.40
C LEU A 58 -2.26 1.93 10.21
N LEU A 59 -2.45 1.56 11.45
CA LEU A 59 -3.26 2.27 12.45
C LEU A 59 -2.35 3.32 13.10
N HIS A 60 -2.54 4.59 12.79
CA HIS A 60 -1.73 5.69 13.30
C HIS A 60 -2.62 6.78 13.92
N GLU A 61 -2.11 7.48 14.94
CA GLU A 61 -2.86 8.55 15.63
C GLU A 61 -3.41 9.65 14.71
N LYS A 62 -2.82 9.83 13.54
CA LYS A 62 -3.22 10.83 12.55
C LYS A 62 -4.26 10.32 11.55
N SER A 63 -4.18 9.06 11.13
CA SER A 63 -5.05 8.47 10.12
C SER A 63 -4.88 6.96 10.09
N LEU A 64 -5.82 6.27 9.44
CA LEU A 64 -5.70 4.85 9.10
C LEU A 64 -5.24 4.74 7.64
N PHE A 65 -4.08 4.14 7.38
CA PHE A 65 -3.55 4.03 6.03
C PHE A 65 -3.69 2.60 5.53
N VAL A 66 -4.30 2.45 4.35
CA VAL A 66 -4.39 1.16 3.66
C VAL A 66 -3.35 1.17 2.54
N LEU A 67 -2.31 0.34 2.69
CA LEU A 67 -1.18 0.28 1.77
C LEU A 67 -1.30 -0.97 0.91
N LEU A 68 -1.58 -0.79 -0.38
CA LEU A 68 -1.65 -1.86 -1.37
C LEU A 68 -0.36 -1.85 -2.20
N GLN A 69 0.34 -2.99 -2.25
CA GLN A 69 1.55 -3.13 -3.05
C GLN A 69 1.22 -3.65 -4.45
N CYS A 70 1.91 -3.08 -5.44
CA CYS A 70 1.78 -3.42 -6.85
C CYS A 70 3.15 -3.84 -7.41
N HIS A 71 3.33 -5.15 -7.57
CA HIS A 71 4.55 -5.73 -8.13
C HIS A 71 4.47 -5.75 -9.65
N GLN A 72 4.82 -4.63 -10.27
CA GLN A 72 4.86 -4.47 -11.72
C GLN A 72 6.25 -4.01 -12.14
N ASN A 73 6.74 -4.52 -13.28
CA ASN A 73 8.02 -4.12 -13.85
C ASN A 73 7.81 -3.65 -15.30
N GLY A 74 7.90 -2.34 -15.52
CA GLY A 74 7.69 -1.72 -16.83
C GLY A 74 7.04 -0.35 -16.73
N ILE A 75 6.43 0.08 -17.83
CA ILE A 75 5.76 1.39 -17.92
C ILE A 75 4.28 1.22 -17.61
N ILE A 76 3.81 1.88 -16.57
CA ILE A 76 2.45 1.78 -16.07
C ILE A 76 1.60 2.94 -16.60
N HIS A 77 0.48 2.60 -17.24
CA HIS A 77 -0.58 3.54 -17.61
C HIS A 77 -1.89 3.15 -16.93
N GLY A 78 -2.62 4.14 -16.42
CA GLY A 78 -3.90 3.87 -15.78
C GLY A 78 -4.72 5.12 -15.50
N GLU A 79 -6.03 4.95 -15.44
CA GLU A 79 -7.01 5.97 -15.10
C GLU A 79 -7.72 5.63 -13.79
N SER A 80 -8.25 6.64 -13.10
CA SER A 80 -8.85 6.47 -11.77
C SER A 80 -10.00 5.46 -11.75
N ASP A 81 -10.84 5.48 -12.78
CA ASP A 81 -12.12 4.77 -12.82
C ASP A 81 -12.14 3.59 -13.79
N ALA A 82 -11.01 3.31 -14.46
CA ALA A 82 -10.88 2.14 -15.32
C ALA A 82 -10.82 0.85 -14.47
N ASP A 83 -11.41 -0.24 -14.93
CA ASP A 83 -11.36 -1.53 -14.24
C ASP A 83 -9.95 -2.12 -14.22
N SER A 84 -9.13 -1.79 -15.19
CA SER A 84 -7.75 -2.28 -15.32
C SER A 84 -6.79 -1.17 -15.75
N TRP A 85 -5.55 -1.33 -15.31
CA TRP A 85 -4.39 -0.58 -15.77
C TRP A 85 -3.56 -1.45 -16.71
N THR A 86 -2.61 -0.84 -17.44
CA THR A 86 -1.74 -1.56 -18.35
C THR A 86 -0.28 -1.37 -17.97
N CYS A 87 0.45 -2.47 -17.86
CA CYS A 87 1.90 -2.47 -17.73
C CYS A 87 2.53 -2.84 -19.09
N PHE A 88 3.32 -1.93 -19.64
CA PHE A 88 4.06 -2.14 -20.90
C PHE A 88 5.48 -2.58 -20.57
N ASN A 89 5.94 -3.64 -21.23
CA ASN A 89 7.35 -4.00 -21.22
C ASN A 89 8.16 -3.03 -22.11
N TYR A 90 9.48 -3.14 -22.07
CA TYR A 90 10.37 -2.28 -22.87
C TYR A 90 10.30 -2.53 -24.39
N LEU A 91 9.63 -3.60 -24.82
CA LEU A 91 9.35 -3.90 -26.23
C LEU A 91 8.03 -3.31 -26.71
N GLY A 92 7.25 -2.74 -25.79
CA GLY A 92 5.96 -2.11 -26.08
C GLY A 92 4.75 -3.04 -25.96
N ASP A 93 4.94 -4.29 -25.52
CA ASP A 93 3.82 -5.21 -25.27
C ASP A 93 3.13 -4.83 -23.97
N GLY A 94 1.84 -4.55 -24.02
CA GLY A 94 1.01 -4.19 -22.88
C GLY A 94 0.31 -5.40 -22.27
N LYS A 95 0.37 -5.54 -20.93
CA LYS A 95 -0.41 -6.51 -20.17
C LYS A 95 -1.37 -5.78 -19.23
N PRO A 96 -2.67 -6.07 -19.29
CA PRO A 96 -3.62 -5.50 -18.33
C PRO A 96 -3.43 -6.16 -16.96
N PHE A 97 -3.65 -5.37 -15.91
CA PHE A 97 -3.75 -5.83 -14.52
C PHE A 97 -4.85 -5.05 -13.80
N ALA A 98 -5.39 -5.59 -12.72
CA ALA A 98 -6.45 -4.95 -11.98
C ALA A 98 -6.05 -3.55 -11.48
N ASN A 99 -6.96 -2.59 -11.57
CA ASN A 99 -6.71 -1.22 -11.13
C ASN A 99 -6.47 -1.19 -9.61
N PRO A 100 -5.27 -0.82 -9.14
CA PRO A 100 -4.95 -0.86 -7.71
C PRO A 100 -5.74 0.18 -6.90
N LEU A 101 -6.20 1.27 -7.53
CA LEU A 101 -7.06 2.25 -6.86
C LEU A 101 -8.46 1.68 -6.58
N VAL A 102 -9.00 0.88 -7.51
CA VAL A 102 -10.28 0.20 -7.32
C VAL A 102 -10.14 -0.84 -6.21
N GLN A 103 -9.12 -1.70 -6.28
CA GLN A 103 -8.86 -2.71 -5.24
C GLN A 103 -8.69 -2.10 -3.85
N ASN A 104 -7.94 -1.00 -3.74
CA ASN A 104 -7.72 -0.37 -2.45
C ASN A 104 -8.96 0.37 -1.93
N ARG A 105 -9.82 0.88 -2.82
CA ARG A 105 -11.13 1.42 -2.45
C ARG A 105 -12.05 0.33 -1.90
N GLU A 106 -12.05 -0.87 -2.50
CA GLU A 106 -12.79 -2.04 -2.00
C GLU A 106 -12.27 -2.47 -0.62
N ASN A 107 -10.96 -2.49 -0.41
CA ASN A 107 -10.35 -2.72 0.90
C ASN A 107 -10.85 -1.69 1.93
N ILE A 108 -10.81 -0.40 1.59
CA ILE A 108 -11.27 0.67 2.49
C ILE A 108 -12.74 0.52 2.82
N ALA A 109 -13.61 0.24 1.85
CA ALA A 109 -15.04 0.03 2.08
C ALA A 109 -15.30 -1.16 3.02
N LEU A 110 -14.59 -2.27 2.84
CA LEU A 110 -14.67 -3.43 3.71
C LEU A 110 -14.19 -3.10 5.14
N LEU A 111 -13.03 -2.46 5.28
CA LEU A 111 -12.46 -2.08 6.58
C LEU A 111 -13.33 -1.02 7.30
N ALA A 112 -13.87 -0.06 6.58
CA ALA A 112 -14.80 0.95 7.11
C ALA A 112 -16.06 0.29 7.68
N SER A 113 -16.62 -0.68 6.95
CA SER A 113 -17.77 -1.47 7.42
C SER A 113 -17.43 -2.31 8.65
N LEU A 114 -16.28 -3.00 8.65
CA LEU A 114 -15.82 -3.85 9.76
C LEU A 114 -15.58 -3.05 11.03
N LEU A 115 -14.91 -1.91 10.91
CA LEU A 115 -14.56 -1.04 12.04
C LEU A 115 -15.66 -0.05 12.43
N LYS A 116 -16.76 0.01 11.65
CA LYS A 116 -17.86 0.98 11.80
C LYS A 116 -17.35 2.43 11.78
N LEU A 117 -16.41 2.70 10.88
CA LEU A 117 -15.83 4.01 10.65
C LEU A 117 -16.23 4.53 9.26
N PRO A 118 -16.30 5.85 9.05
CA PRO A 118 -16.51 6.40 7.72
C PRO A 118 -15.26 6.20 6.84
N GLU A 119 -15.45 6.07 5.52
CA GLU A 119 -14.34 5.83 4.58
C GLU A 119 -13.30 6.96 4.55
N ASP A 120 -13.69 8.19 4.88
CA ASP A 120 -12.78 9.35 4.98
C ASP A 120 -11.83 9.29 6.20
N SER A 121 -11.99 8.29 7.07
CA SER A 121 -11.03 7.95 8.12
C SER A 121 -9.77 7.31 7.58
N PHE A 122 -9.82 6.82 6.34
CA PHE A 122 -8.74 6.08 5.70
C PHE A 122 -8.02 6.91 4.64
N HIS A 123 -6.70 6.69 4.55
CA HIS A 123 -5.86 7.19 3.49
C HIS A 123 -5.39 6.03 2.61
N SER A 124 -5.70 6.11 1.32
CA SER A 124 -5.30 5.09 0.34
C SER A 124 -3.85 5.31 -0.08
N CYS A 125 -2.99 4.29 0.09
CA CYS A 125 -1.61 4.31 -0.38
C CYS A 125 -1.38 3.16 -1.37
N ILE A 126 -0.99 3.48 -2.60
CA ILE A 126 -0.57 2.49 -3.59
C ILE A 126 0.94 2.56 -3.69
N LEU A 127 1.60 1.44 -3.42
CA LEU A 127 3.06 1.31 -3.44
C LEU A 127 3.48 0.53 -4.67
N PHE A 128 4.27 1.14 -5.53
CA PHE A 128 4.86 0.49 -6.68
C PHE A 128 6.34 0.14 -6.42
N ASP A 129 6.80 -0.94 -7.03
CA ASP A 129 8.21 -1.28 -7.01
C ASP A 129 9.04 -0.24 -7.76
N ASN A 130 10.30 -0.04 -7.34
CA ASN A 130 11.19 0.98 -7.92
C ASN A 130 11.57 0.71 -9.38
N GLU A 131 11.29 -0.50 -9.88
CA GLU A 131 11.59 -0.94 -11.24
C GLU A 131 10.53 -0.54 -12.27
N CYS A 132 9.43 0.12 -11.84
CA CYS A 132 8.39 0.59 -12.75
C CYS A 132 8.49 2.09 -13.01
N GLU A 133 8.02 2.51 -14.19
CA GLU A 133 7.84 3.90 -14.55
C GLU A 133 6.34 4.23 -14.59
N LEU A 134 5.91 5.18 -13.77
CA LEU A 134 4.52 5.60 -13.72
C LEU A 134 4.27 6.71 -14.74
N ARG A 135 3.48 6.42 -15.78
CA ARG A 135 3.07 7.38 -16.81
C ARG A 135 1.55 7.41 -16.92
N ARG A 136 0.96 8.61 -17.13
CA ARG A 136 -0.49 8.79 -17.30
C ARG A 136 -1.28 8.10 -16.19
N ILE A 137 -0.87 8.33 -14.95
CA ILE A 137 -1.58 7.86 -13.77
C ILE A 137 -2.28 9.02 -13.08
N PRO A 138 -3.32 8.75 -12.26
CA PRO A 138 -3.97 9.78 -11.46
C PRO A 138 -3.01 10.45 -10.48
N ALA A 139 -3.17 11.75 -10.28
CA ALA A 139 -2.38 12.50 -9.30
C ALA A 139 -2.73 12.10 -7.86
N ASN A 140 -1.79 12.32 -6.95
CA ASN A 140 -2.03 12.25 -5.51
C ASN A 140 -3.09 13.26 -5.07
N SER A 141 -3.80 12.96 -3.99
CA SER A 141 -4.82 13.83 -3.39
C SER A 141 -4.68 13.86 -1.88
N ALA A 142 -5.54 14.60 -1.18
CA ALA A 142 -5.54 14.70 0.28
C ALA A 142 -5.76 13.33 0.99
N SER A 143 -6.43 12.38 0.33
CA SER A 143 -6.76 11.05 0.88
C SER A 143 -6.14 9.89 0.09
N ARG A 144 -5.28 10.18 -0.88
CA ARG A 144 -4.67 9.17 -1.76
C ARG A 144 -3.24 9.51 -2.14
N SER A 145 -2.36 8.53 -1.98
CA SER A 145 -0.96 8.59 -2.38
C SER A 145 -0.64 7.43 -3.33
N ILE A 146 0.07 7.74 -4.41
CA ILE A 146 0.67 6.77 -5.33
C ILE A 146 2.15 7.06 -5.31
N ILE A 147 2.97 6.13 -4.83
CA ILE A 147 4.40 6.34 -4.56
C ILE A 147 5.20 5.09 -4.88
N TRP A 148 6.50 5.25 -5.07
CA TRP A 148 7.43 4.12 -5.16
C TRP A 148 7.85 3.63 -3.77
N ALA A 149 8.26 2.37 -3.69
CA ALA A 149 8.64 1.72 -2.44
C ALA A 149 9.79 2.45 -1.71
N ASP A 150 10.77 3.00 -2.44
CA ASP A 150 11.88 3.77 -1.87
C ASP A 150 11.49 5.18 -1.37
N GLN A 151 10.31 5.66 -1.75
CA GLN A 151 9.80 6.97 -1.33
C GLN A 151 8.89 6.91 -0.10
N VAL A 152 8.53 5.73 0.37
CA VAL A 152 7.59 5.54 1.48
C VAL A 152 8.03 6.33 2.71
N GLU A 153 9.30 6.23 3.07
CA GLU A 153 9.91 6.91 4.21
C GLU A 153 9.73 8.43 4.13
N ALA A 154 10.24 9.01 3.06
CA ALA A 154 10.18 10.45 2.84
C ALA A 154 8.72 10.94 2.74
N HIS A 155 7.84 10.14 2.12
CA HIS A 155 6.44 10.47 1.98
C HIS A 155 5.73 10.57 3.34
N PHE A 156 5.91 9.57 4.22
CA PHE A 156 5.28 9.59 5.54
C PHE A 156 5.90 10.66 6.46
N ALA A 157 7.21 10.90 6.36
CA ALA A 157 7.87 11.98 7.09
C ALA A 157 7.32 13.38 6.72
N ASP A 158 6.92 13.57 5.47
CA ASP A 158 6.28 14.80 4.99
C ASP A 158 4.77 14.85 5.28
N LEU A 159 4.05 13.74 5.14
CA LEU A 159 2.60 13.68 5.27
C LEU A 159 2.11 13.75 6.73
N LEU A 160 2.70 12.94 7.63
CA LEU A 160 2.21 12.81 8.99
C LEU A 160 2.18 14.12 9.79
N PRO A 161 3.20 15.01 9.71
CA PRO A 161 3.14 16.30 10.40
C PRO A 161 2.00 17.22 9.98
N ARG A 162 1.51 17.06 8.74
CA ARG A 162 0.44 17.89 8.17
C ARG A 162 -0.96 17.43 8.58
N LEU A 163 -1.10 16.20 9.04
CA LEU A 163 -2.37 15.62 9.46
C LEU A 163 -2.66 15.94 10.93
N PRO A 164 -3.92 16.29 11.27
CA PRO A 164 -4.33 16.43 12.66
C PRO A 164 -4.36 15.06 13.36
N ALA A 165 -4.10 15.02 14.66
CA ALA A 165 -4.34 13.84 15.47
C ALA A 165 -5.84 13.55 15.54
N ARG A 166 -6.25 12.32 15.21
CA ARG A 166 -7.66 11.88 15.18
C ARG A 166 -7.93 10.77 16.18
N TYR A 167 -6.93 9.96 16.51
CA TYR A 167 -7.10 8.78 17.35
C TYR A 167 -6.19 8.84 18.56
N SER A 168 -6.75 8.53 19.74
CA SER A 168 -5.97 8.31 20.95
C SER A 168 -5.31 6.92 20.93
N HIS A 169 -4.31 6.72 21.79
CA HIS A 169 -3.68 5.41 21.98
C HIS A 169 -4.72 4.31 22.30
N THR A 170 -5.63 4.57 23.22
CA THR A 170 -6.70 3.61 23.59
C THR A 170 -7.61 3.26 22.41
N GLN A 171 -7.89 4.21 21.53
CA GLN A 171 -8.68 3.93 20.32
C GLN A 171 -7.90 3.06 19.33
N LEU A 172 -6.59 3.30 19.16
CA LEU A 172 -5.76 2.47 18.30
C LEU A 172 -5.64 1.04 18.83
N GLU A 173 -5.47 0.86 20.14
CA GLU A 173 -5.48 -0.47 20.78
C GLU A 173 -6.81 -1.19 20.54
N ALA A 174 -7.95 -0.51 20.74
CA ALA A 174 -9.25 -1.10 20.50
C ALA A 174 -9.46 -1.50 19.02
N LEU A 175 -8.97 -0.71 18.07
CA LEU A 175 -8.99 -1.05 16.65
C LEU A 175 -8.09 -2.25 16.33
N HIS A 176 -6.90 -2.30 16.92
CA HIS A 176 -5.97 -3.42 16.79
C HIS A 176 -6.58 -4.72 17.30
N ASP A 177 -7.21 -4.71 18.48
CA ASP A 177 -7.82 -5.87 19.10
C ASP A 177 -8.92 -6.51 18.23
N ILE A 178 -9.68 -5.71 17.48
CA ILE A 178 -10.65 -6.23 16.50
C ILE A 178 -9.97 -7.14 15.49
N PHE A 179 -8.81 -6.76 14.96
CA PHE A 179 -8.08 -7.59 13.98
C PHE A 179 -7.46 -8.82 14.62
N VAL A 180 -6.99 -8.74 15.86
CA VAL A 180 -6.49 -9.89 16.61
C VAL A 180 -7.60 -10.93 16.80
N LEU A 181 -8.80 -10.49 17.15
CA LEU A 181 -9.97 -11.38 17.29
C LEU A 181 -10.33 -12.03 15.97
N VAL A 182 -10.51 -11.24 14.90
CA VAL A 182 -10.83 -11.75 13.54
C VAL A 182 -9.74 -12.68 13.00
N SER A 183 -8.48 -12.49 13.44
CA SER A 183 -7.35 -13.32 13.02
C SER A 183 -7.25 -14.65 13.78
N ASN A 184 -7.83 -14.74 14.97
CA ASN A 184 -7.74 -15.91 15.86
C ASN A 184 -9.01 -16.79 15.83
N GLU A 185 -10.09 -16.35 15.16
CA GLU A 185 -11.28 -17.18 14.94
C GLU A 185 -10.98 -18.23 13.84
N THR A 186 -10.30 -19.31 14.22
CA THR A 186 -10.05 -20.48 13.38
C THR A 186 -10.41 -21.73 14.15
#